data_8693612dd05648d30888233abd45dc13
#
_entry.id   8693612dd05648d30888233abd45dc13
#
_cell.length_a   1.000
_cell.length_b   1.000
_cell.length_c   1.000
_cell.angle_alpha   90.00
_cell.angle_beta   90.00
_cell.angle_gamma   90.00
#
_symmetry.space_group_name_H-M   'P 1'
#
loop_
_entity.id
_entity.type
_entity.pdbx_description
1 polymer ?
#
loop_
_entity_poly.entity_id
_entity_poly.type
_entity_poly.pdbx_seq_one_letter_code
_entity_poly.pdbx_strand_id
1 'polypeptide(L)'
;MKPTDSQAGRIAVKNLTALTQANWLDARVNHIRDALVQACRFSPQRQRALVPSLVVGDTAAVDSQMSEEFKATALTHLMAVSGANLASTMALLWWSGSWLGLRRRWLRVMSVLGVVLFVLICRSEPSVMRAAAMGIVALSAAGVSFDRSAGIRSLAVAMTILAFADPWLVRSIGFWLSVAATAGILWWSTRWVKVMQWATQPVAMALVVPWAAQLATQPLVTSLSHSVSVTGLLANLAAAPFVGPATILGMSAAIAASLWVPLGVPAGWLAGWCVQPVLWIAHVGATAPAGQLQWPVTPLALGVLAGICLGLAWITPWVLRRWWATILTLIGFVLASIIRPPVPGWPGEWQVVVCDVGQGSATLVNAGHNTAVLIDAGPEPQPLHDCVADLHVNQIPLIVLSHYHADHVGGIDAVLTGFGVNQAIVSDLDSPVTTAKELQNHMSEHGIEVSHAAPGEIRTVGEATVEILDSPLIEAEEAGSGESSKENDSSVLVRASSGGLRALVTGDIEPGGQQAAMRRHPDLGCDVLVMPHHGSARQDRRFWTATGARLAVASAGLDNSYGHPSAKALNLARELGMQTMRTDRDGSIAIHSSGDSPVTRDTHGAMG
;
A
#
# COMPACT_ATOMS: atom_id res chain seq x y z
N MET A 1 -0.88 -0.19 -30.37
CA MET A 1 -1.08 0.92 -29.41
C MET A 1 -0.60 0.43 -28.06
N LYS A 2 0.42 1.08 -27.45
CA LYS A 2 0.76 0.81 -26.05
C LYS A 2 -0.23 1.58 -25.18
N PRO A 3 -0.90 0.95 -24.20
CA PRO A 3 -1.82 1.67 -23.31
C PRO A 3 -1.02 2.69 -22.48
N THR A 4 -1.56 3.88 -22.33
CA THR A 4 -1.05 4.87 -21.39
C THR A 4 -1.60 4.54 -20.00
N ASP A 5 -0.74 4.50 -18.97
CA ASP A 5 -1.06 4.07 -17.59
C ASP A 5 -2.22 4.81 -16.92
N SER A 6 -2.66 5.94 -17.45
CA SER A 6 -3.75 6.75 -16.90
C SER A 6 -5.14 6.49 -17.50
N GLN A 7 -5.26 5.60 -18.51
CA GLN A 7 -6.53 5.33 -19.19
C GLN A 7 -6.73 3.87 -19.59
N ALA A 8 -5.89 2.95 -19.13
CA ALA A 8 -6.08 1.53 -19.37
C ALA A 8 -7.22 1.03 -18.49
N GLY A 9 -8.39 0.93 -19.05
CA GLY A 9 -9.45 0.11 -18.46
C GLY A 9 -8.92 -1.29 -18.24
N ARG A 10 -9.12 -1.87 -17.05
CA ARG A 10 -8.79 -3.28 -16.78
C ARG A 10 -9.66 -4.14 -17.69
N ILE A 11 -9.06 -4.79 -18.67
CA ILE A 11 -9.75 -5.81 -19.49
C ILE A 11 -9.56 -7.13 -18.76
N ALA A 12 -10.62 -7.67 -18.19
CA ALA A 12 -10.64 -9.03 -17.68
C ALA A 12 -10.58 -10.00 -18.87
N VAL A 13 -9.42 -10.57 -19.11
CA VAL A 13 -9.24 -11.55 -20.18
C VAL A 13 -9.52 -12.94 -19.63
N LYS A 14 -10.64 -13.53 -19.98
CA LYS A 14 -11.02 -14.90 -19.56
C LYS A 14 -10.18 -16.01 -20.21
N ASN A 15 -9.60 -15.78 -21.38
CA ASN A 15 -8.73 -16.75 -22.06
C ASN A 15 -7.66 -16.01 -22.87
N LEU A 16 -6.38 -16.19 -22.53
CA LEU A 16 -5.24 -15.76 -23.30
C LEU A 16 -4.80 -16.92 -24.21
N THR A 17 -5.18 -16.89 -25.46
CA THR A 17 -4.50 -17.68 -26.49
C THR A 17 -3.34 -16.88 -27.04
N ALA A 18 -2.11 -17.40 -26.92
CA ALA A 18 -0.95 -16.80 -27.55
C ALA A 18 -1.14 -16.80 -29.06
N LEU A 19 -1.31 -15.61 -29.66
CA LEU A 19 -1.51 -15.46 -31.12
C LEU A 19 -0.20 -15.65 -31.91
N THR A 20 0.98 -15.59 -31.25
CA THR A 20 2.28 -15.82 -31.87
C THR A 20 3.19 -16.55 -30.90
N GLN A 21 3.99 -17.48 -31.41
CA GLN A 21 5.09 -18.09 -30.63
C GLN A 21 6.10 -17.00 -30.22
N ALA A 22 6.61 -17.09 -28.98
CA ALA A 22 7.65 -16.19 -28.51
C ALA A 22 8.85 -16.22 -29.48
N ASN A 23 9.34 -15.05 -29.84
CA ASN A 23 10.57 -14.95 -30.62
C ASN A 23 11.71 -15.67 -29.86
N TRP A 24 12.69 -16.20 -30.57
CA TRP A 24 13.80 -16.95 -29.96
C TRP A 24 14.51 -16.16 -28.84
N LEU A 25 14.62 -14.84 -28.98
CA LEU A 25 15.15 -13.93 -27.94
C LEU A 25 14.25 -13.92 -26.71
N ASP A 26 12.94 -13.75 -26.89
CA ASP A 26 11.97 -13.76 -25.80
C ASP A 26 11.94 -15.11 -25.08
N ALA A 27 12.06 -16.20 -25.84
CA ALA A 27 12.15 -17.54 -25.25
C ALA A 27 13.40 -17.71 -24.38
N ARG A 28 14.55 -17.17 -24.79
CA ARG A 28 15.79 -17.20 -24.02
C ARG A 28 15.72 -16.32 -22.78
N VAL A 29 15.16 -15.13 -22.90
CA VAL A 29 14.94 -14.21 -21.78
C VAL A 29 14.00 -14.84 -20.76
N ASN A 30 12.87 -15.42 -21.20
CA ASN A 30 11.94 -16.11 -20.32
C ASN A 30 12.61 -17.30 -19.62
N HIS A 31 13.42 -18.09 -20.34
CA HIS A 31 14.17 -19.19 -19.73
C HIS A 31 15.09 -18.72 -18.59
N ILE A 32 15.79 -17.58 -18.74
CA ILE A 32 16.66 -17.03 -17.68
C ILE A 32 15.80 -16.57 -16.46
N ARG A 33 14.66 -15.92 -16.71
CA ARG A 33 13.73 -15.49 -15.65
C ARG A 33 13.15 -16.67 -14.89
N ASP A 34 12.64 -17.68 -15.60
CA ASP A 34 12.09 -18.91 -15.01
C ASP A 34 13.16 -19.68 -14.23
N ALA A 35 14.39 -19.73 -14.76
CA ALA A 35 15.52 -20.36 -14.08
C ALA A 35 15.84 -19.66 -12.74
N LEU A 36 15.76 -18.31 -12.68
CA LEU A 36 15.91 -17.59 -11.42
C LEU A 36 14.82 -17.94 -10.41
N VAL A 37 13.55 -17.96 -10.84
CA VAL A 37 12.43 -18.38 -9.97
C VAL A 37 12.66 -19.79 -9.42
N GLN A 38 13.09 -20.72 -10.27
CA GLN A 38 13.42 -22.08 -9.85
C GLN A 38 14.64 -22.15 -8.91
N ALA A 39 15.63 -21.31 -9.09
CA ALA A 39 16.79 -21.22 -8.19
C ALA A 39 16.39 -20.76 -6.79
N CYS A 40 15.33 -19.96 -6.66
CA CYS A 40 14.83 -19.47 -5.38
C CYS A 40 13.81 -20.41 -4.70
N ARG A 41 13.49 -21.58 -5.27
CA ARG A 41 12.40 -22.48 -4.83
C ARG A 41 12.47 -22.93 -3.36
N PHE A 42 13.65 -22.98 -2.76
CA PHE A 42 13.86 -23.38 -1.36
C PHE A 42 13.84 -22.20 -0.39
N SER A 43 13.68 -20.96 -0.89
CA SER A 43 13.51 -19.79 -0.04
C SER A 43 12.04 -19.66 0.42
N PRO A 44 11.76 -19.04 1.59
CA PRO A 44 10.42 -18.68 2.02
C PRO A 44 9.66 -17.88 0.95
N GLN A 45 8.32 -17.93 1.00
CA GLN A 45 7.45 -17.36 -0.03
C GLN A 45 7.76 -15.89 -0.34
N ARG A 46 7.86 -15.04 0.68
CA ARG A 46 8.15 -13.59 0.50
C ARG A 46 9.54 -13.33 -0.11
N GLN A 47 10.56 -14.09 0.31
CA GLN A 47 11.90 -13.99 -0.29
C GLN A 47 11.88 -14.42 -1.76
N ARG A 48 11.18 -15.54 -2.06
CA ARG A 48 11.00 -16.07 -3.42
C ARG A 48 10.26 -15.11 -4.35
N ALA A 49 9.39 -14.25 -3.81
CA ALA A 49 8.72 -13.20 -4.56
C ALA A 49 9.64 -11.99 -4.78
N LEU A 50 10.39 -11.55 -3.75
CA LEU A 50 11.17 -10.32 -3.82
C LEU A 50 12.46 -10.47 -4.65
N VAL A 51 13.16 -11.61 -4.63
CA VAL A 51 14.42 -11.79 -5.38
C VAL A 51 14.22 -11.64 -6.89
N PRO A 52 13.25 -12.32 -7.56
CA PRO A 52 12.99 -12.09 -8.98
C PRO A 52 12.51 -10.67 -9.29
N SER A 53 11.69 -10.07 -8.41
CA SER A 53 11.24 -8.69 -8.55
C SER A 53 12.42 -7.71 -8.57
N LEU A 54 13.33 -7.82 -7.60
CA LEU A 54 14.52 -6.98 -7.49
C LEU A 54 15.51 -7.18 -8.67
N VAL A 55 15.72 -8.42 -9.12
CA VAL A 55 16.81 -8.77 -10.05
C VAL A 55 16.39 -8.62 -11.51
N VAL A 56 15.21 -9.10 -11.87
CA VAL A 56 14.72 -9.17 -13.27
C VAL A 56 13.38 -8.45 -13.48
N GLY A 57 12.84 -7.77 -12.46
CA GLY A 57 11.58 -7.03 -12.54
C GLY A 57 10.36 -7.93 -12.66
N ASP A 58 10.39 -9.14 -12.07
CA ASP A 58 9.25 -10.04 -12.06
C ASP A 58 8.45 -9.87 -10.77
N THR A 59 7.37 -9.10 -10.85
CA THR A 59 6.50 -8.79 -9.72
C THR A 59 5.29 -9.72 -9.60
N ALA A 60 5.18 -10.76 -10.43
CA ALA A 60 4.00 -11.62 -10.50
C ALA A 60 3.70 -12.37 -9.18
N ALA A 61 4.73 -12.63 -8.36
CA ALA A 61 4.61 -13.32 -7.10
C ALA A 61 4.56 -12.38 -5.87
N VAL A 62 4.59 -11.05 -6.09
CA VAL A 62 4.49 -10.05 -5.01
C VAL A 62 3.04 -9.92 -4.61
N ASP A 63 2.73 -10.18 -3.33
CA ASP A 63 1.41 -10.03 -2.77
C ASP A 63 1.06 -8.55 -2.47
N SER A 64 -0.22 -8.28 -2.25
CA SER A 64 -0.72 -6.93 -1.95
C SER A 64 -0.11 -6.39 -0.65
N GLN A 65 0.00 -7.22 0.39
CA GLN A 65 0.55 -6.83 1.68
C GLN A 65 2.00 -6.36 1.54
N MET A 66 2.85 -7.14 0.85
CA MET A 66 4.24 -6.74 0.58
C MET A 66 4.30 -5.42 -0.21
N SER A 67 3.42 -5.26 -1.20
CA SER A 67 3.35 -4.03 -1.99
C SER A 67 3.03 -2.82 -1.12
N GLU A 68 2.06 -2.92 -0.20
CA GLU A 68 1.70 -1.84 0.72
C GLU A 68 2.81 -1.57 1.76
N GLU A 69 3.43 -2.60 2.34
CA GLU A 69 4.59 -2.42 3.23
C GLU A 69 5.74 -1.66 2.54
N PHE A 70 6.03 -1.99 1.28
CA PHE A 70 7.07 -1.31 0.51
C PHE A 70 6.68 0.11 0.10
N LYS A 71 5.39 0.36 -0.16
CA LYS A 71 4.84 1.70 -0.43
C LYS A 71 4.92 2.56 0.83
N ALA A 72 4.49 2.05 1.99
CA ALA A 72 4.52 2.73 3.26
C ALA A 72 5.93 3.20 3.64
N THR A 73 6.94 2.39 3.36
CA THR A 73 8.35 2.64 3.67
C THR A 73 9.15 3.29 2.54
N ALA A 74 8.48 3.76 1.47
CA ALA A 74 9.11 4.33 0.27
C ALA A 74 10.17 3.41 -0.38
N LEU A 75 10.05 2.07 -0.18
CA LEU A 75 10.92 1.05 -0.77
C LEU A 75 10.39 0.49 -2.09
N THR A 76 9.26 0.98 -2.60
CA THR A 76 8.62 0.48 -3.84
C THR A 76 9.58 0.42 -5.03
N HIS A 77 10.56 1.34 -5.09
CA HIS A 77 11.59 1.34 -6.12
C HIS A 77 12.51 0.10 -6.10
N LEU A 78 12.54 -0.67 -5.00
CA LEU A 78 13.27 -1.94 -4.89
C LEU A 78 12.48 -3.12 -5.50
N MET A 79 11.16 -3.00 -5.65
CA MET A 79 10.33 -3.99 -6.34
C MET A 79 10.43 -3.86 -7.88
N ALA A 80 10.97 -2.75 -8.36
CA ALA A 80 11.29 -2.55 -9.77
C ALA A 80 12.82 -2.57 -9.97
N VAL A 81 13.25 -2.99 -11.14
CA VAL A 81 14.69 -2.98 -11.44
C VAL A 81 15.18 -1.54 -11.48
N SER A 82 16.22 -1.26 -10.71
CA SER A 82 16.79 0.08 -10.55
C SER A 82 18.12 0.25 -11.29
N GLY A 83 18.52 1.51 -11.50
CA GLY A 83 19.85 1.83 -12.03
C GLY A 83 20.99 1.34 -11.14
N ALA A 84 20.75 1.21 -9.82
CA ALA A 84 21.73 0.65 -8.88
C ALA A 84 21.96 -0.84 -9.14
N ASN A 85 20.92 -1.60 -9.53
CA ASN A 85 21.04 -3.02 -9.86
C ASN A 85 21.88 -3.22 -11.15
N LEU A 86 21.67 -2.36 -12.16
CA LEU A 86 22.52 -2.33 -13.34
C LEU A 86 23.97 -2.01 -12.97
N ALA A 87 24.19 -0.98 -12.13
CA ALA A 87 25.54 -0.60 -11.69
C ALA A 87 26.25 -1.74 -10.92
N SER A 88 25.54 -2.44 -10.04
CA SER A 88 26.04 -3.60 -9.29
C SER A 88 26.42 -4.75 -10.22
N THR A 89 25.58 -5.04 -11.23
CA THR A 89 25.85 -6.07 -12.24
C THR A 89 27.06 -5.69 -13.09
N MET A 90 27.18 -4.41 -13.49
CA MET A 90 28.35 -3.92 -14.25
C MET A 90 29.63 -3.97 -13.42
N ALA A 91 29.57 -3.63 -12.13
CA ALA A 91 30.71 -3.75 -11.21
C ALA A 91 31.16 -5.21 -11.08
N LEU A 92 30.24 -6.17 -10.97
CA LEU A 92 30.54 -7.60 -10.95
C LEU A 92 31.24 -8.05 -12.26
N LEU A 93 30.69 -7.67 -13.41
CA LEU A 93 31.28 -8.00 -14.71
C LEU A 93 32.68 -7.40 -14.87
N TRP A 94 32.85 -6.14 -14.47
CA TRP A 94 34.15 -5.47 -14.50
C TRP A 94 35.17 -6.15 -13.58
N TRP A 95 34.76 -6.48 -12.34
CA TRP A 95 35.61 -7.15 -11.38
C TRP A 95 36.01 -8.55 -11.86
N SER A 96 35.07 -9.37 -12.30
CA SER A 96 35.33 -10.72 -12.82
C SER A 96 36.21 -10.71 -14.10
N GLY A 97 35.95 -9.80 -15.02
CA GLY A 97 36.74 -9.66 -16.22
C GLY A 97 38.17 -9.15 -15.92
N SER A 98 38.35 -8.25 -14.93
CA SER A 98 39.65 -7.80 -14.50
C SER A 98 40.46 -8.92 -13.80
N TRP A 99 39.79 -9.75 -13.03
CA TRP A 99 40.39 -10.92 -12.38
C TRP A 99 40.84 -11.98 -13.39
N LEU A 100 40.10 -12.11 -14.54
CA LEU A 100 40.48 -12.96 -15.66
C LEU A 100 41.58 -12.30 -16.55
N GLY A 101 42.12 -11.13 -16.18
CA GLY A 101 43.19 -10.46 -16.89
C GLY A 101 42.77 -9.84 -18.22
N LEU A 102 41.47 -9.57 -18.45
CA LEU A 102 40.99 -8.96 -19.67
C LEU A 102 41.52 -7.53 -19.84
N ARG A 103 41.98 -7.20 -21.06
CA ARG A 103 42.41 -5.85 -21.39
C ARG A 103 41.23 -4.85 -21.32
N ARG A 104 41.50 -3.58 -21.01
CA ARG A 104 40.48 -2.52 -20.87
C ARG A 104 39.47 -2.44 -22.01
N ARG A 105 39.94 -2.69 -23.28
CA ARG A 105 39.02 -2.71 -24.44
C ARG A 105 37.96 -3.81 -24.34
N TRP A 106 38.33 -5.01 -23.89
CA TRP A 106 37.43 -6.13 -23.74
C TRP A 106 36.49 -5.95 -22.54
N LEU A 107 36.97 -5.33 -21.47
CA LEU A 107 36.11 -4.93 -20.34
C LEU A 107 35.01 -3.96 -20.77
N ARG A 108 35.35 -2.97 -21.64
CA ARG A 108 34.32 -2.06 -22.19
C ARG A 108 33.30 -2.81 -23.06
N VAL A 109 33.75 -3.68 -23.96
CA VAL A 109 32.88 -4.50 -24.81
C VAL A 109 31.95 -5.35 -23.93
N MET A 110 32.51 -6.04 -22.94
CA MET A 110 31.76 -6.87 -21.99
C MET A 110 30.75 -6.02 -21.22
N SER A 111 31.09 -4.81 -20.80
CA SER A 111 30.15 -3.90 -20.13
C SER A 111 29.00 -3.50 -21.03
N VAL A 112 29.26 -3.14 -22.29
CA VAL A 112 28.19 -2.78 -23.24
C VAL A 112 27.28 -3.97 -23.51
N LEU A 113 27.86 -5.15 -23.78
CA LEU A 113 27.08 -6.38 -23.95
C LEU A 113 26.27 -6.74 -22.70
N GLY A 114 26.86 -6.55 -21.51
CA GLY A 114 26.17 -6.75 -20.23
C GLY A 114 24.99 -5.80 -20.04
N VAL A 115 25.14 -4.52 -20.42
CA VAL A 115 24.02 -3.54 -20.37
C VAL A 115 22.90 -3.98 -21.31
N VAL A 116 23.22 -4.36 -22.55
CA VAL A 116 22.23 -4.81 -23.54
C VAL A 116 21.50 -6.05 -23.04
N LEU A 117 22.26 -7.05 -22.56
CA LEU A 117 21.67 -8.28 -22.01
C LEU A 117 20.77 -7.99 -20.79
N PHE A 118 21.21 -7.12 -19.89
CA PHE A 118 20.44 -6.72 -18.71
C PHE A 118 19.11 -6.06 -19.12
N VAL A 119 19.13 -5.12 -20.09
CA VAL A 119 17.93 -4.48 -20.63
C VAL A 119 16.95 -5.51 -21.21
N LEU A 120 17.48 -6.50 -21.96
CA LEU A 120 16.65 -7.56 -22.53
C LEU A 120 16.02 -8.45 -21.44
N ILE A 121 16.79 -8.87 -20.45
CA ILE A 121 16.30 -9.71 -19.32
C ILE A 121 15.21 -8.97 -18.54
N CYS A 122 15.33 -7.67 -18.34
CA CYS A 122 14.34 -6.83 -17.64
C CYS A 122 13.20 -6.36 -18.57
N ARG A 123 13.03 -6.94 -19.77
CA ARG A 123 11.96 -6.62 -20.73
C ARG A 123 11.84 -5.13 -21.07
N SER A 124 12.99 -4.44 -21.15
CA SER A 124 13.07 -3.01 -21.51
C SER A 124 12.19 -2.11 -20.62
N GLU A 125 12.11 -2.42 -19.34
CA GLU A 125 11.38 -1.54 -18.40
C GLU A 125 11.89 -0.09 -18.47
N PRO A 126 11.00 0.91 -18.36
CA PRO A 126 11.37 2.32 -18.48
C PRO A 126 12.50 2.77 -17.54
N SER A 127 12.55 2.23 -16.32
CA SER A 127 13.62 2.49 -15.34
C SER A 127 14.98 1.99 -15.80
N VAL A 128 15.00 0.78 -16.36
CA VAL A 128 16.22 0.11 -16.87
C VAL A 128 16.72 0.79 -18.14
N MET A 129 15.83 1.16 -19.06
CA MET A 129 16.16 1.89 -20.28
C MET A 129 16.88 3.21 -19.98
N ARG A 130 16.39 3.96 -18.99
CA ARG A 130 17.03 5.21 -18.54
C ARG A 130 18.42 4.96 -17.95
N ALA A 131 18.52 3.97 -17.05
CA ALA A 131 19.80 3.61 -16.43
C ALA A 131 20.82 3.14 -17.47
N ALA A 132 20.39 2.36 -18.46
CA ALA A 132 21.22 1.90 -19.55
C ALA A 132 21.69 3.06 -20.44
N ALA A 133 20.79 3.96 -20.84
CA ALA A 133 21.14 5.15 -21.63
C ALA A 133 22.17 6.03 -20.88
N MET A 134 21.94 6.29 -19.60
CA MET A 134 22.89 7.05 -18.77
C MET A 134 24.23 6.32 -18.61
N GLY A 135 24.20 5.00 -18.42
CA GLY A 135 25.40 4.16 -18.29
C GLY A 135 26.23 4.17 -19.56
N ILE A 136 25.60 4.04 -20.74
CA ILE A 136 26.27 4.10 -22.06
C ILE A 136 26.89 5.48 -22.29
N VAL A 137 26.15 6.56 -21.99
CA VAL A 137 26.67 7.93 -22.10
C VAL A 137 27.85 8.14 -21.15
N ALA A 138 27.75 7.65 -19.90
CA ALA A 138 28.86 7.73 -18.94
C ALA A 138 30.09 6.92 -19.36
N LEU A 139 29.90 5.71 -19.90
CA LEU A 139 30.98 4.89 -20.45
C LEU A 139 31.67 5.55 -21.68
N SER A 140 30.89 6.21 -22.52
CA SER A 140 31.41 6.96 -23.68
C SER A 140 32.20 8.20 -23.25
N ALA A 141 31.80 8.81 -22.13
CA ALA A 141 32.47 9.96 -21.53
C ALA A 141 33.65 9.58 -20.60
N ALA A 142 33.94 8.30 -20.40
CA ALA A 142 34.95 7.78 -19.45
C ALA A 142 36.41 8.03 -19.89
N GLY A 143 36.72 9.18 -20.40
CA GLY A 143 38.04 9.79 -20.62
C GLY A 143 38.07 11.24 -20.20
N VAL A 144 36.95 11.80 -19.80
CA VAL A 144 36.79 13.19 -19.37
C VAL A 144 36.43 13.18 -17.87
N SER A 145 37.12 13.99 -17.10
CA SER A 145 37.02 14.10 -15.62
C SER A 145 35.62 13.88 -15.05
N PHE A 146 35.55 13.16 -13.93
CA PHE A 146 34.32 12.98 -13.13
C PHE A 146 33.90 14.33 -12.46
N ASP A 147 33.45 15.27 -13.31
CA ASP A 147 32.92 16.54 -12.83
C ASP A 147 31.39 16.52 -12.87
N ARG A 148 30.76 17.26 -11.92
CA ARG A 148 29.31 17.45 -11.81
C ARG A 148 28.66 17.85 -13.15
N SER A 149 29.37 18.69 -13.92
CA SER A 149 28.93 19.13 -15.25
C SER A 149 28.85 17.98 -16.26
N ALA A 150 29.70 16.97 -16.12
CA ALA A 150 29.65 15.76 -16.95
C ALA A 150 28.43 14.90 -16.62
N GLY A 151 28.10 14.73 -15.33
CA GLY A 151 26.91 13.98 -14.89
C GLY A 151 25.60 14.63 -15.38
N ILE A 152 25.46 15.94 -15.25
CA ILE A 152 24.28 16.68 -15.71
C ILE A 152 24.16 16.62 -17.26
N ARG A 153 25.28 16.75 -17.99
CA ARG A 153 25.26 16.58 -19.45
C ARG A 153 24.86 15.16 -19.86
N SER A 154 25.38 14.14 -19.17
CA SER A 154 25.00 12.74 -19.45
C SER A 154 23.52 12.51 -19.21
N LEU A 155 22.95 13.08 -18.13
CA LEU A 155 21.51 13.02 -17.88
C LEU A 155 20.72 13.72 -19.00
N ALA A 156 21.09 14.92 -19.39
CA ALA A 156 20.40 15.67 -20.44
C ALA A 156 20.46 14.93 -21.79
N VAL A 157 21.61 14.40 -22.16
CA VAL A 157 21.79 13.60 -23.41
C VAL A 157 20.94 12.33 -23.35
N ALA A 158 20.95 11.60 -22.22
CA ALA A 158 20.14 10.40 -22.06
C ALA A 158 18.63 10.70 -22.17
N MET A 159 18.17 11.79 -21.53
CA MET A 159 16.77 12.24 -21.64
C MET A 159 16.40 12.56 -23.09
N THR A 160 17.26 13.28 -23.80
CA THR A 160 17.04 13.65 -25.20
C THR A 160 16.95 12.42 -26.10
N ILE A 161 17.88 11.48 -25.97
CA ILE A 161 17.89 10.23 -26.75
C ILE A 161 16.60 9.42 -26.48
N LEU A 162 16.22 9.28 -25.21
CA LEU A 162 15.02 8.52 -24.84
C LEU A 162 13.74 9.20 -25.31
N ALA A 163 13.66 10.53 -25.26
CA ALA A 163 12.51 11.29 -25.77
C ALA A 163 12.31 11.10 -27.29
N PHE A 164 13.39 11.00 -28.05
CA PHE A 164 13.32 10.72 -29.48
C PHE A 164 13.05 9.25 -29.78
N ALA A 165 13.60 8.33 -28.99
CA ALA A 165 13.40 6.89 -29.19
C ALA A 165 11.98 6.42 -28.82
N ASP A 166 11.43 6.95 -27.73
CA ASP A 166 10.06 6.65 -27.27
C ASP A 166 9.43 7.89 -26.63
N PRO A 167 8.69 8.72 -27.39
CA PRO A 167 8.01 9.91 -26.85
C PRO A 167 6.99 9.62 -25.75
N TRP A 168 6.43 8.40 -25.69
CA TRP A 168 5.48 7.99 -24.66
C TRP A 168 6.15 7.81 -23.30
N LEU A 169 7.43 7.44 -23.30
CA LEU A 169 8.21 7.28 -22.07
C LEU A 169 8.27 8.58 -21.26
N VAL A 170 8.38 9.73 -21.94
CA VAL A 170 8.44 11.06 -21.29
C VAL A 170 7.12 11.43 -20.59
N ARG A 171 6.02 10.81 -20.97
CA ARG A 171 4.72 11.01 -20.31
C ARG A 171 4.54 10.16 -19.06
N SER A 172 5.40 9.17 -18.85
CA SER A 172 5.32 8.30 -17.66
C SER A 172 5.85 9.00 -16.42
N ILE A 173 5.14 8.91 -15.32
CA ILE A 173 5.55 9.46 -14.02
C ILE A 173 6.86 8.79 -13.56
N GLY A 174 7.02 7.49 -13.81
CA GLY A 174 8.25 6.76 -13.53
C GLY A 174 9.48 7.37 -14.19
N PHE A 175 9.34 7.94 -15.40
CA PHE A 175 10.43 8.68 -16.04
C PHE A 175 10.84 9.91 -15.22
N TRP A 176 9.88 10.74 -14.82
CA TRP A 176 10.15 11.96 -14.06
C TRP A 176 10.67 11.66 -12.65
N LEU A 177 10.20 10.60 -12.00
CA LEU A 177 10.75 10.14 -10.71
C LEU A 177 12.26 9.82 -10.84
N SER A 178 12.64 9.07 -11.87
CA SER A 178 14.05 8.72 -12.06
C SER A 178 14.91 9.93 -12.46
N VAL A 179 14.39 10.83 -13.30
CA VAL A 179 15.07 12.08 -13.65
C VAL A 179 15.27 12.96 -12.42
N ALA A 180 14.21 13.16 -11.61
CA ALA A 180 14.28 13.93 -10.38
C ALA A 180 15.27 13.34 -9.38
N ALA A 181 15.21 12.02 -9.13
CA ALA A 181 16.15 11.33 -8.24
C ALA A 181 17.59 11.55 -8.70
N THR A 182 17.88 11.31 -9.98
CA THR A 182 19.22 11.44 -10.53
C THR A 182 19.71 12.88 -10.48
N ALA A 183 18.86 13.84 -10.85
CA ALA A 183 19.18 15.27 -10.77
C ALA A 183 19.48 15.69 -9.33
N GLY A 184 18.66 15.27 -8.35
CA GLY A 184 18.88 15.53 -6.94
C GLY A 184 20.22 14.96 -6.43
N ILE A 185 20.51 13.71 -6.78
CA ILE A 185 21.78 13.06 -6.43
C ILE A 185 22.96 13.85 -7.03
N LEU A 186 22.93 14.16 -8.32
CA LEU A 186 24.00 14.87 -9.00
C LEU A 186 24.18 16.30 -8.47
N TRP A 187 23.06 16.95 -8.09
CA TRP A 187 23.09 18.34 -7.62
C TRP A 187 23.58 18.49 -6.19
N TRP A 188 23.15 17.62 -5.29
CA TRP A 188 23.37 17.76 -3.84
C TRP A 188 24.46 16.84 -3.29
N SER A 189 24.54 15.56 -3.74
CA SER A 189 25.36 14.55 -3.06
C SER A 189 26.84 14.91 -3.00
N THR A 190 27.42 15.41 -4.09
CA THR A 190 28.84 15.78 -4.14
C THR A 190 29.23 16.86 -3.13
N ARG A 191 28.32 17.81 -2.86
CA ARG A 191 28.51 18.84 -1.86
C ARG A 191 28.36 18.28 -0.46
N TRP A 192 27.31 17.49 -0.23
CA TRP A 192 26.98 16.97 1.07
C TRP A 192 28.00 15.95 1.58
N VAL A 193 28.49 15.06 0.72
CA VAL A 193 29.58 14.15 1.08
C VAL A 193 30.86 14.90 1.50
N LYS A 194 31.20 15.99 0.81
CA LYS A 194 32.39 16.79 1.16
C LYS A 194 32.32 17.46 2.54
N VAL A 195 31.13 17.77 3.04
CA VAL A 195 30.98 18.38 4.37
C VAL A 195 31.00 17.37 5.50
N MET A 196 30.79 16.07 5.22
CA MET A 196 30.84 14.97 6.20
C MET A 196 32.29 14.48 6.46
N GLN A 197 33.16 15.39 6.86
CA GLN A 197 34.60 15.04 7.11
C GLN A 197 34.79 14.04 8.24
N TRP A 198 33.81 13.87 9.11
CA TRP A 198 33.82 12.93 10.24
C TRP A 198 33.49 11.48 9.81
N ALA A 199 32.88 11.27 8.62
CA ALA A 199 32.47 9.97 8.11
C ALA A 199 33.41 9.46 7.02
N THR A 200 33.55 8.14 6.93
CA THR A 200 34.20 7.53 5.75
C THR A 200 33.33 7.74 4.52
N GLN A 201 33.95 7.76 3.34
CA GLN A 201 33.25 8.00 2.07
C GLN A 201 32.05 7.05 1.85
N PRO A 202 32.16 5.72 2.11
CA PRO A 202 31.00 4.82 1.98
C PRO A 202 29.84 5.19 2.91
N VAL A 203 30.13 5.55 4.17
CA VAL A 203 29.11 5.96 5.15
C VAL A 203 28.44 7.27 4.72
N ALA A 204 29.22 8.25 4.30
CA ALA A 204 28.69 9.52 3.80
C ALA A 204 27.80 9.31 2.57
N MET A 205 28.20 8.47 1.61
CA MET A 205 27.38 8.16 0.44
C MET A 205 26.12 7.39 0.79
N ALA A 206 26.17 6.44 1.73
CA ALA A 206 25.00 5.68 2.18
C ALA A 206 23.91 6.56 2.81
N LEU A 207 24.28 7.65 3.50
CA LEU A 207 23.35 8.62 4.06
C LEU A 207 22.86 9.64 3.03
N VAL A 208 23.79 10.18 2.25
CA VAL A 208 23.53 11.34 1.40
C VAL A 208 22.73 10.98 0.14
N VAL A 209 23.02 9.83 -0.48
CA VAL A 209 22.39 9.47 -1.78
C VAL A 209 20.89 9.21 -1.64
N PRO A 210 20.41 8.37 -0.68
CA PRO A 210 18.98 8.18 -0.48
C PRO A 210 18.25 9.47 -0.09
N TRP A 211 18.87 10.28 0.78
CA TRP A 211 18.30 11.54 1.21
C TRP A 211 18.12 12.55 0.07
N ALA A 212 19.15 12.70 -0.78
CA ALA A 212 19.09 13.56 -1.94
C ALA A 212 18.03 13.10 -2.96
N ALA A 213 17.94 11.79 -3.19
CA ALA A 213 16.93 11.21 -4.05
C ALA A 213 15.52 11.44 -3.49
N GLN A 214 15.31 11.17 -2.20
CA GLN A 214 14.02 11.32 -1.54
C GLN A 214 13.52 12.77 -1.60
N LEU A 215 14.34 13.76 -1.23
CA LEU A 215 13.95 15.17 -1.29
C LEU A 215 13.58 15.61 -2.72
N ALA A 216 14.28 15.12 -3.73
CA ALA A 216 14.02 15.47 -5.11
C ALA A 216 12.74 14.82 -5.67
N THR A 217 12.37 13.63 -5.18
CA THR A 217 11.22 12.86 -5.68
C THR A 217 9.97 13.03 -4.82
N GLN A 218 10.09 13.48 -3.58
CA GLN A 218 9.00 13.51 -2.60
C GLN A 218 7.71 14.17 -3.13
N PRO A 219 7.75 15.36 -3.76
CA PRO A 219 6.51 15.97 -4.27
C PRO A 219 5.82 15.14 -5.35
N LEU A 220 6.61 14.45 -6.20
CA LEU A 220 6.08 13.57 -7.24
C LEU A 220 5.53 12.26 -6.65
N VAL A 221 6.22 11.68 -5.67
CA VAL A 221 5.74 10.48 -4.96
C VAL A 221 4.45 10.80 -4.23
N THR A 222 4.40 11.90 -3.48
CA THR A 222 3.21 12.32 -2.74
C THR A 222 2.01 12.60 -3.65
N SER A 223 2.23 13.10 -4.89
CA SER A 223 1.13 13.27 -5.85
C SER A 223 0.47 11.95 -6.28
N LEU A 224 1.12 10.81 -6.04
CA LEU A 224 0.63 9.46 -6.36
C LEU A 224 0.13 8.72 -5.11
N SER A 225 0.86 8.85 -3.99
CA SER A 225 0.59 8.08 -2.76
C SER A 225 -0.29 8.81 -1.77
N HIS A 226 -0.59 10.12 -1.99
CA HIS A 226 -1.30 11.00 -1.06
C HIS A 226 -0.68 11.07 0.34
N SER A 227 0.55 10.57 0.48
CA SER A 227 1.26 10.47 1.76
C SER A 227 2.74 10.81 1.65
N VAL A 228 3.32 11.20 2.78
CA VAL A 228 4.77 11.39 2.97
C VAL A 228 5.27 10.32 3.94
N SER A 229 6.16 9.45 3.48
CA SER A 229 6.74 8.42 4.35
C SER A 229 7.80 9.02 5.28
N VAL A 230 7.53 9.00 6.58
CA VAL A 230 8.48 9.42 7.63
C VAL A 230 9.55 8.35 7.82
N THR A 231 9.17 7.08 7.77
CA THR A 231 10.08 5.93 7.90
C THR A 231 10.96 5.72 6.68
N GLY A 232 10.59 6.28 5.52
CA GLY A 232 11.24 6.02 4.23
C GLY A 232 12.74 6.29 4.21
N LEU A 233 13.21 7.37 4.85
CA LEU A 233 14.65 7.66 4.94
C LEU A 233 15.38 6.56 5.71
N LEU A 234 14.85 6.16 6.86
CA LEU A 234 15.46 5.15 7.73
C LEU A 234 15.43 3.78 7.06
N ALA A 235 14.30 3.42 6.43
CA ALA A 235 14.13 2.18 5.72
C ALA A 235 15.10 2.06 4.53
N ASN A 236 15.24 3.12 3.74
CA ASN A 236 16.19 3.16 2.63
C ASN A 236 17.63 3.05 3.09
N LEU A 237 18.01 3.75 4.17
CA LEU A 237 19.34 3.67 4.75
C LEU A 237 19.65 2.25 5.27
N ALA A 238 18.70 1.64 5.96
CA ALA A 238 18.87 0.31 6.55
C ALA A 238 18.86 -0.80 5.47
N ALA A 239 18.07 -0.66 4.39
CA ALA A 239 17.97 -1.64 3.31
C ALA A 239 19.18 -1.59 2.35
N ALA A 240 19.80 -0.43 2.16
CA ALA A 240 20.86 -0.20 1.16
C ALA A 240 22.01 -1.23 1.20
N PRO A 241 22.55 -1.67 2.36
CA PRO A 241 23.64 -2.65 2.41
C PRO A 241 23.28 -4.03 1.83
N PHE A 242 22.00 -4.38 1.82
CA PHE A 242 21.52 -5.71 1.46
C PHE A 242 21.14 -5.82 -0.02
N VAL A 243 20.77 -4.71 -0.67
CA VAL A 243 20.30 -4.67 -2.05
C VAL A 243 21.39 -5.08 -3.03
N GLY A 244 22.62 -4.55 -2.89
CA GLY A 244 23.75 -4.89 -3.76
C GLY A 244 24.09 -6.38 -3.74
N PRO A 245 24.38 -6.99 -2.59
CA PRO A 245 24.61 -8.43 -2.45
C PRO A 245 23.46 -9.28 -2.99
N ALA A 246 22.21 -8.91 -2.70
CA ALA A 246 21.03 -9.60 -3.21
C ALA A 246 20.97 -9.59 -4.75
N THR A 247 21.24 -8.43 -5.37
CA THR A 247 21.27 -8.29 -6.83
C THR A 247 22.38 -9.12 -7.46
N ILE A 248 23.59 -9.09 -6.88
CA ILE A 248 24.74 -9.84 -7.40
C ILE A 248 24.49 -11.35 -7.31
N LEU A 249 24.05 -11.83 -6.15
CA LEU A 249 23.75 -13.24 -5.94
C LEU A 249 22.57 -13.70 -6.80
N GLY A 250 21.50 -12.91 -6.89
CA GLY A 250 20.35 -13.22 -7.72
C GLY A 250 20.69 -13.26 -9.21
N MET A 251 21.49 -12.32 -9.72
CA MET A 251 21.95 -12.35 -11.11
C MET A 251 22.88 -13.55 -11.38
N SER A 252 23.78 -13.86 -10.43
CA SER A 252 24.62 -15.07 -10.51
C SER A 252 23.76 -16.34 -10.50
N ALA A 253 22.71 -16.38 -9.68
CA ALA A 253 21.75 -17.48 -9.65
C ALA A 253 21.02 -17.64 -10.98
N ALA A 254 20.55 -16.53 -11.58
CA ALA A 254 19.86 -16.53 -12.87
C ALA A 254 20.76 -17.11 -13.99
N ILE A 255 22.02 -16.66 -14.07
CA ILE A 255 22.98 -17.14 -15.06
C ILE A 255 23.33 -18.62 -14.83
N ALA A 256 23.67 -19.01 -13.60
CA ALA A 256 24.02 -20.38 -13.28
C ALA A 256 22.84 -21.35 -13.49
N ALA A 257 21.64 -20.97 -13.06
CA ALA A 257 20.45 -21.79 -13.22
C ALA A 257 19.99 -21.91 -14.67
N SER A 258 20.26 -20.91 -15.52
CA SER A 258 19.98 -20.98 -16.96
C SER A 258 20.81 -22.04 -17.69
N LEU A 259 21.98 -22.41 -17.14
CA LEU A 259 22.82 -23.51 -17.64
C LEU A 259 22.35 -24.85 -17.03
N TRP A 260 22.14 -24.87 -15.72
CA TRP A 260 21.65 -26.03 -14.98
C TRP A 260 21.09 -25.58 -13.64
N VAL A 261 19.79 -25.78 -13.42
CA VAL A 261 19.06 -25.25 -12.23
C VAL A 261 19.77 -25.54 -10.90
N PRO A 262 20.28 -26.77 -10.60
CA PRO A 262 20.98 -27.02 -9.33
C PRO A 262 22.20 -26.14 -9.07
N LEU A 263 22.89 -25.65 -10.11
CA LEU A 263 24.04 -24.74 -9.95
C LEU A 263 23.61 -23.35 -9.44
N GLY A 264 22.41 -22.90 -9.79
CA GLY A 264 21.90 -21.60 -9.36
C GLY A 264 21.28 -21.60 -7.96
N VAL A 265 20.83 -22.76 -7.46
CA VAL A 265 20.12 -22.87 -6.18
C VAL A 265 20.90 -22.30 -4.98
N PRO A 266 22.19 -22.60 -4.77
CA PRO A 266 22.92 -22.02 -3.64
C PRO A 266 22.95 -20.48 -3.66
N ALA A 267 23.18 -19.90 -4.85
CA ALA A 267 23.20 -18.45 -5.00
C ALA A 267 21.80 -17.84 -4.85
N GLY A 268 20.75 -18.50 -5.37
CA GLY A 268 19.36 -18.09 -5.18
C GLY A 268 18.91 -18.12 -3.71
N TRP A 269 19.29 -19.16 -2.99
CA TRP A 269 19.04 -19.28 -1.55
C TRP A 269 19.75 -18.18 -0.75
N LEU A 270 21.02 -17.90 -1.04
CA LEU A 270 21.78 -16.81 -0.42
C LEU A 270 21.18 -15.45 -0.75
N ALA A 271 20.73 -15.23 -1.99
CA ALA A 271 20.02 -14.00 -2.38
C ALA A 271 18.74 -13.82 -1.56
N GLY A 272 17.99 -14.90 -1.31
CA GLY A 272 16.83 -14.93 -0.43
C GLY A 272 17.16 -14.43 0.98
N TRP A 273 18.27 -14.88 1.56
CA TRP A 273 18.71 -14.41 2.88
C TRP A 273 19.19 -12.97 2.86
N CYS A 274 19.76 -12.48 1.75
CA CYS A 274 20.12 -11.07 1.62
C CYS A 274 18.89 -10.15 1.57
N VAL A 275 17.75 -10.58 1.02
CA VAL A 275 16.52 -9.76 1.00
C VAL A 275 15.70 -9.88 2.29
N GLN A 276 15.96 -10.87 3.15
CA GLN A 276 15.21 -11.02 4.41
C GLN A 276 15.26 -9.78 5.32
N PRO A 277 16.42 -9.13 5.54
CA PRO A 277 16.47 -7.88 6.29
C PRO A 277 15.64 -6.76 5.63
N VAL A 278 15.59 -6.71 4.28
CA VAL A 278 14.79 -5.71 3.55
C VAL A 278 13.30 -5.93 3.82
N LEU A 279 12.82 -7.19 3.78
CA LEU A 279 11.44 -7.55 4.13
C LEU A 279 11.10 -7.18 5.57
N TRP A 280 12.00 -7.46 6.49
CA TRP A 280 11.80 -7.11 7.90
C TRP A 280 11.78 -5.59 8.13
N ILE A 281 12.68 -4.83 7.48
CA ILE A 281 12.70 -3.37 7.53
C ILE A 281 11.40 -2.79 6.95
N ALA A 282 10.91 -3.32 5.82
CA ALA A 282 9.66 -2.90 5.23
C ALA A 282 8.48 -3.15 6.18
N HIS A 283 8.40 -4.34 6.76
CA HIS A 283 7.34 -4.71 7.70
C HIS A 283 7.35 -3.81 8.96
N VAL A 284 8.49 -3.70 9.65
CA VAL A 284 8.61 -2.86 10.86
C VAL A 284 8.38 -1.37 10.55
N GLY A 285 8.87 -0.89 9.41
CA GLY A 285 8.66 0.50 9.01
C GLY A 285 7.22 0.79 8.61
N ALA A 286 6.50 -0.16 8.04
CA ALA A 286 5.09 -0.03 7.69
C ALA A 286 4.16 -0.07 8.91
N THR A 287 4.55 -0.86 9.95
CA THR A 287 3.79 -0.95 11.21
C THR A 287 4.11 0.18 12.19
N ALA A 288 5.01 1.11 11.84
CA ALA A 288 5.33 2.26 12.69
C ALA A 288 4.11 3.20 12.83
N PRO A 289 3.69 3.55 14.07
CA PRO A 289 2.44 4.28 14.32
C PRO A 289 2.29 5.61 13.57
N ALA A 290 3.38 6.33 13.33
CA ALA A 290 3.42 7.57 12.57
C ALA A 290 4.33 7.45 11.33
N GLY A 291 4.39 6.24 10.74
CA GLY A 291 5.26 5.93 9.60
C GLY A 291 4.92 6.69 8.32
N GLN A 292 3.66 7.08 8.18
CA GLN A 292 3.15 7.86 7.05
C GLN A 292 2.37 9.08 7.53
N LEU A 293 2.55 10.20 6.85
CA LEU A 293 1.78 11.42 7.06
C LEU A 293 0.93 11.67 5.82
N GLN A 294 -0.39 11.70 5.98
CA GLN A 294 -1.31 12.06 4.90
C GLN A 294 -1.03 13.51 4.45
N TRP A 295 -1.01 13.72 3.14
CA TRP A 295 -0.68 15.04 2.57
C TRP A 295 -1.63 15.36 1.41
N PRO A 296 -2.28 16.56 1.43
CA PRO A 296 -3.19 16.95 0.36
C PRO A 296 -2.46 17.08 -0.99
N VAL A 297 -3.08 16.61 -2.08
CA VAL A 297 -2.50 16.67 -3.42
C VAL A 297 -2.93 17.88 -4.24
N THR A 298 -3.43 18.93 -3.58
CA THR A 298 -3.71 20.17 -4.27
C THR A 298 -2.41 20.81 -4.81
N PRO A 299 -2.44 21.55 -5.93
CA PRO A 299 -1.25 22.21 -6.47
C PRO A 299 -0.52 23.09 -5.46
N LEU A 300 -1.27 23.77 -4.59
CA LEU A 300 -0.71 24.59 -3.51
C LEU A 300 0.01 23.75 -2.47
N ALA A 301 -0.61 22.66 -1.98
CA ALA A 301 -0.03 21.79 -0.98
C ALA A 301 1.24 21.07 -1.50
N LEU A 302 1.24 20.62 -2.76
CA LEU A 302 2.42 20.06 -3.41
C LEU A 302 3.51 21.12 -3.60
N GLY A 303 3.15 22.36 -3.91
CA GLY A 303 4.07 23.50 -3.97
C GLY A 303 4.72 23.79 -2.61
N VAL A 304 3.93 23.78 -1.53
CA VAL A 304 4.43 23.92 -0.15
C VAL A 304 5.39 22.75 0.19
N LEU A 305 5.02 21.51 -0.13
CA LEU A 305 5.90 20.36 0.09
C LEU A 305 7.22 20.48 -0.68
N ALA A 306 7.18 20.92 -1.94
CA ALA A 306 8.39 21.18 -2.72
C ALA A 306 9.25 22.28 -2.07
N GLY A 307 8.63 23.33 -1.55
CA GLY A 307 9.32 24.38 -0.79
C GLY A 307 9.98 23.85 0.49
N ILE A 308 9.30 22.98 1.23
CA ILE A 308 9.84 22.28 2.41
C ILE A 308 11.05 21.42 2.00
N CYS A 309 10.94 20.61 0.95
CA CYS A 309 12.03 19.78 0.47
C CYS A 309 13.26 20.60 0.05
N LEU A 310 13.07 21.73 -0.61
CA LEU A 310 14.16 22.64 -0.98
C LEU A 310 14.78 23.32 0.26
N GLY A 311 13.98 23.72 1.23
CA GLY A 311 14.43 24.25 2.52
C GLY A 311 15.28 23.23 3.29
N LEU A 312 14.80 21.98 3.37
CA LEU A 312 15.56 20.86 3.96
C LEU A 312 16.86 20.61 3.21
N ALA A 313 16.83 20.62 1.88
CA ALA A 313 18.05 20.47 1.08
C ALA A 313 19.07 21.59 1.33
N TRP A 314 18.60 22.80 1.57
CA TRP A 314 19.46 23.94 1.93
C TRP A 314 20.05 23.83 3.33
N ILE A 315 19.30 23.32 4.30
CA ILE A 315 19.74 23.15 5.71
C ILE A 315 20.66 21.91 5.86
N THR A 316 20.45 20.87 5.06
CA THR A 316 21.15 19.57 5.15
C THR A 316 22.68 19.70 5.31
N PRO A 317 23.42 20.54 4.56
CA PRO A 317 24.87 20.65 4.72
C PRO A 317 25.32 21.10 6.13
N TRP A 318 24.49 21.88 6.81
CA TRP A 318 24.81 22.35 8.17
C TRP A 318 24.60 21.26 9.21
N VAL A 319 23.58 20.44 9.03
CA VAL A 319 23.34 19.24 9.85
C VAL A 319 24.44 18.22 9.64
N LEU A 320 24.72 17.86 8.38
CA LEU A 320 25.71 16.84 8.03
C LEU A 320 27.15 17.19 8.40
N ARG A 321 27.47 18.48 8.56
CA ARG A 321 28.78 18.93 9.00
C ARG A 321 29.14 18.47 10.43
N ARG A 322 28.10 18.22 11.28
CA ARG A 322 28.23 17.85 12.66
C ARG A 322 27.67 16.45 12.89
N TRP A 323 28.53 15.50 13.28
CA TRP A 323 28.12 14.12 13.52
C TRP A 323 26.97 13.98 14.52
N TRP A 324 27.03 14.75 15.64
CA TRP A 324 25.96 14.74 16.64
C TRP A 324 24.62 15.29 16.11
N ALA A 325 24.64 16.32 15.26
CA ALA A 325 23.44 16.87 14.67
C ALA A 325 22.81 15.87 13.69
N THR A 326 23.64 15.14 12.92
CA THR A 326 23.17 14.06 12.04
C THR A 326 22.51 12.94 12.85
N ILE A 327 23.14 12.50 13.95
CA ILE A 327 22.57 11.47 14.84
C ILE A 327 21.26 11.96 15.47
N LEU A 328 21.22 13.18 16.00
CA LEU A 328 19.99 13.75 16.57
C LEU A 328 18.86 13.84 15.54
N THR A 329 19.17 14.18 14.29
CA THR A 329 18.18 14.20 13.21
C THR A 329 17.64 12.80 12.92
N LEU A 330 18.51 11.78 12.85
CA LEU A 330 18.08 10.40 12.67
C LEU A 330 17.22 9.90 13.85
N ILE A 331 17.62 10.22 15.09
CA ILE A 331 16.81 9.93 16.28
C ILE A 331 15.45 10.65 16.19
N GLY A 332 15.45 11.91 15.74
CA GLY A 332 14.22 12.66 15.51
C GLY A 332 13.28 11.99 14.51
N PHE A 333 13.80 11.43 13.42
CA PHE A 333 12.99 10.64 12.47
C PHE A 333 12.44 9.36 13.10
N VAL A 334 13.25 8.66 13.91
CA VAL A 334 12.78 7.48 14.67
C VAL A 334 11.65 7.86 15.62
N LEU A 335 11.85 8.91 16.42
CA LEU A 335 10.82 9.40 17.36
C LEU A 335 9.56 9.86 16.62
N ALA A 336 9.71 10.60 15.51
CA ALA A 336 8.59 11.05 14.71
C ALA A 336 7.81 9.89 14.07
N SER A 337 8.44 8.76 13.82
CA SER A 337 7.75 7.56 13.29
C SER A 337 7.00 6.77 14.36
N ILE A 338 7.33 6.95 15.63
CA ILE A 338 6.72 6.25 16.78
C ILE A 338 5.63 7.11 17.43
N ILE A 339 5.87 8.43 17.52
CA ILE A 339 4.99 9.36 18.24
C ILE A 339 3.96 9.89 17.25
N ARG A 340 2.70 9.47 17.39
CA ARG A 340 1.57 10.12 16.72
C ARG A 340 1.22 11.41 17.45
N PRO A 341 1.24 12.57 16.77
CA PRO A 341 0.69 13.77 17.40
C PRO A 341 -0.82 13.55 17.60
N PRO A 342 -1.36 13.79 18.82
CA PRO A 342 -2.79 13.71 19.02
C PRO A 342 -3.51 14.74 18.13
N VAL A 343 -4.55 14.31 17.43
CA VAL A 343 -5.42 15.23 16.68
C VAL A 343 -6.21 16.04 17.71
N PRO A 344 -6.10 17.40 17.72
CA PRO A 344 -6.79 18.21 18.71
C PRO A 344 -8.31 17.97 18.68
N GLY A 345 -8.86 17.56 19.82
CA GLY A 345 -10.28 17.30 19.96
C GLY A 345 -10.78 15.93 19.50
N TRP A 346 -9.92 15.08 18.93
CA TRP A 346 -10.24 13.71 18.57
C TRP A 346 -10.00 12.75 19.77
N PRO A 347 -10.85 11.75 19.98
CA PRO A 347 -12.18 11.54 19.36
C PRO A 347 -13.28 12.41 19.94
N GLY A 348 -13.04 13.08 21.07
CA GLY A 348 -14.07 13.76 21.86
C GLY A 348 -15.05 12.77 22.49
N GLU A 349 -16.30 13.22 22.70
CA GLU A 349 -17.40 12.31 23.03
C GLU A 349 -17.83 11.57 21.77
N TRP A 350 -17.97 10.26 21.84
CA TRP A 350 -18.40 9.44 20.72
C TRP A 350 -19.30 8.29 21.17
N GLN A 351 -20.26 7.96 20.34
CA GLN A 351 -21.19 6.84 20.53
C GLN A 351 -21.03 5.81 19.43
N VAL A 352 -20.78 6.26 18.19
CA VAL A 352 -20.47 5.42 17.05
C VAL A 352 -19.28 6.02 16.30
N VAL A 353 -18.35 5.18 15.85
CA VAL A 353 -17.24 5.58 15.00
C VAL A 353 -17.22 4.72 13.76
N VAL A 354 -17.17 5.35 12.58
CA VAL A 354 -16.85 4.68 11.33
C VAL A 354 -15.38 4.90 11.07
N CYS A 355 -14.58 3.83 11.15
CA CYS A 355 -13.14 3.87 10.99
C CYS A 355 -12.73 4.04 9.52
N ASP A 356 -11.69 4.82 9.26
CA ASP A 356 -11.00 4.83 7.97
C ASP A 356 -10.12 3.59 7.86
N VAL A 357 -10.67 2.54 7.28
CA VAL A 357 -9.97 1.27 7.02
C VAL A 357 -9.60 1.10 5.55
N GLY A 358 -9.64 2.17 4.77
CA GLY A 358 -9.50 2.12 3.32
C GLY A 358 -10.79 1.65 2.63
N GLN A 359 -10.66 0.88 1.53
CA GLN A 359 -11.85 0.34 0.86
C GLN A 359 -12.36 -0.86 1.64
N GLY A 360 -13.42 -0.65 2.42
CA GLY A 360 -14.02 -1.65 3.31
C GLY A 360 -14.85 -0.99 4.40
N SER A 361 -15.31 -1.76 5.37
CA SER A 361 -16.15 -1.29 6.47
C SER A 361 -15.63 -1.74 7.83
N ALA A 362 -15.57 -0.79 8.77
CA ALA A 362 -15.38 -1.09 10.19
C ALA A 362 -16.10 -0.02 11.03
N THR A 363 -17.01 -0.44 11.88
CA THR A 363 -17.79 0.45 12.74
C THR A 363 -17.66 0.03 14.20
N LEU A 364 -17.29 0.97 15.06
CA LEU A 364 -17.21 0.77 16.50
C LEU A 364 -18.40 1.44 17.19
N VAL A 365 -19.02 0.74 18.12
CA VAL A 365 -20.14 1.23 18.94
C VAL A 365 -19.68 1.28 20.39
N ASN A 366 -19.72 2.45 21.01
CA ASN A 366 -19.23 2.68 22.36
C ASN A 366 -20.10 1.95 23.39
N ALA A 367 -19.49 1.10 24.19
CA ALA A 367 -20.13 0.35 25.26
C ALA A 367 -19.80 0.89 26.67
N GLY A 368 -19.11 2.04 26.75
CA GLY A 368 -18.63 2.61 28.01
C GLY A 368 -17.34 1.96 28.53
N HIS A 369 -16.65 2.63 29.45
CA HIS A 369 -15.46 2.10 30.13
C HIS A 369 -14.37 1.55 29.18
N ASN A 370 -14.05 2.27 28.11
CA ASN A 370 -13.07 1.88 27.08
C ASN A 370 -13.40 0.54 26.39
N THR A 371 -14.67 0.18 26.36
CA THR A 371 -15.21 -1.01 25.72
C THR A 371 -16.03 -0.61 24.50
N ALA A 372 -15.95 -1.39 23.44
CA ALA A 372 -16.76 -1.20 22.24
C ALA A 372 -17.25 -2.52 21.66
N VAL A 373 -18.28 -2.45 20.82
CA VAL A 373 -18.67 -3.52 19.91
C VAL A 373 -18.15 -3.18 18.54
N LEU A 374 -17.56 -4.16 17.86
CA LEU A 374 -17.05 -4.01 16.48
C LEU A 374 -18.05 -4.61 15.49
N ILE A 375 -18.38 -3.87 14.43
CA ILE A 375 -19.18 -4.35 13.29
C ILE A 375 -18.31 -4.19 12.05
N ASP A 376 -17.95 -5.30 11.42
CA ASP A 376 -16.95 -5.47 10.36
C ASP A 376 -15.54 -5.02 10.77
N ALA A 377 -14.52 -5.54 10.08
CA ALA A 377 -13.12 -5.38 10.46
C ALA A 377 -12.25 -4.71 9.37
N GLY A 378 -12.84 -4.33 8.24
CA GLY A 378 -12.10 -3.78 7.11
C GLY A 378 -11.21 -4.79 6.38
N PRO A 379 -10.43 -4.34 5.37
CA PRO A 379 -9.60 -5.22 4.56
C PRO A 379 -8.27 -5.61 5.21
N GLU A 380 -7.73 -4.75 6.10
CA GLU A 380 -6.39 -4.91 6.67
C GLU A 380 -6.36 -4.63 8.17
N PRO A 381 -5.49 -5.36 8.93
CA PRO A 381 -5.44 -5.23 10.39
C PRO A 381 -4.97 -3.85 10.87
N GLN A 382 -3.98 -3.23 10.19
CA GLN A 382 -3.33 -2.05 10.72
C GLN A 382 -4.25 -0.82 10.82
N PRO A 383 -5.06 -0.46 9.80
CA PRO A 383 -5.97 0.68 9.91
C PRO A 383 -7.01 0.52 11.01
N LEU A 384 -7.54 -0.70 11.17
CA LEU A 384 -8.48 -1.00 12.26
C LEU A 384 -7.80 -0.88 13.63
N HIS A 385 -6.61 -1.48 13.80
CA HIS A 385 -5.83 -1.38 15.05
C HIS A 385 -5.58 0.09 15.42
N ASP A 386 -5.22 0.90 14.44
CA ASP A 386 -4.94 2.32 14.63
C ASP A 386 -6.19 3.07 15.10
N CYS A 387 -7.34 2.84 14.46
CA CYS A 387 -8.62 3.43 14.85
C CYS A 387 -9.00 3.05 16.30
N VAL A 388 -8.89 1.77 16.65
CA VAL A 388 -9.21 1.25 18.00
C VAL A 388 -8.29 1.87 19.05
N ALA A 389 -6.98 1.98 18.75
CA ALA A 389 -5.99 2.59 19.63
C ALA A 389 -6.25 4.09 19.86
N ASP A 390 -6.55 4.82 18.80
CA ASP A 390 -6.85 6.27 18.86
C ASP A 390 -8.11 6.56 19.69
N LEU A 391 -9.06 5.64 19.71
CA LEU A 391 -10.27 5.70 20.53
C LEU A 391 -10.07 5.24 21.98
N HIS A 392 -8.87 4.79 22.33
CA HIS A 392 -8.53 4.24 23.65
C HIS A 392 -9.40 3.05 24.05
N VAL A 393 -9.89 2.29 23.08
CA VAL A 393 -10.66 1.08 23.32
C VAL A 393 -9.72 -0.04 23.75
N ASN A 394 -10.02 -0.68 24.87
CA ASN A 394 -9.21 -1.75 25.46
C ASN A 394 -9.91 -3.11 25.42
N GLN A 395 -11.22 -3.14 25.22
CA GLN A 395 -12.02 -4.34 25.18
C GLN A 395 -13.04 -4.30 24.05
N ILE A 396 -13.15 -5.41 23.33
CA ILE A 396 -14.13 -5.64 22.25
C ILE A 396 -14.79 -7.00 22.49
N PRO A 397 -15.72 -7.13 23.46
CA PRO A 397 -16.28 -8.44 23.82
C PRO A 397 -17.09 -9.09 22.71
N LEU A 398 -17.64 -8.30 21.78
CA LEU A 398 -18.51 -8.75 20.71
C LEU A 398 -18.05 -8.18 19.37
N ILE A 399 -17.93 -9.07 18.37
CA ILE A 399 -17.74 -8.72 16.96
C ILE A 399 -18.97 -9.18 16.18
N VAL A 400 -19.43 -8.37 15.23
CA VAL A 400 -20.44 -8.75 14.25
C VAL A 400 -19.84 -8.61 12.85
N LEU A 401 -19.88 -9.66 12.05
CA LEU A 401 -19.40 -9.65 10.67
C LEU A 401 -20.59 -9.74 9.72
N SER A 402 -20.71 -8.71 8.85
CA SER A 402 -21.86 -8.62 7.95
C SER A 402 -21.86 -9.73 6.91
N HIS A 403 -20.71 -10.02 6.30
CA HIS A 403 -20.48 -11.10 5.34
C HIS A 403 -18.97 -11.38 5.21
N TYR A 404 -18.57 -12.39 4.40
CA TYR A 404 -17.20 -12.91 4.40
C TYR A 404 -16.29 -12.33 3.30
N HIS A 405 -16.62 -11.19 2.68
CA HIS A 405 -15.69 -10.54 1.75
C HIS A 405 -14.50 -9.92 2.49
N ALA A 406 -13.36 -9.89 1.81
CA ALA A 406 -12.08 -9.47 2.41
C ALA A 406 -12.10 -8.04 2.97
N ASP A 407 -12.87 -7.15 2.37
CA ASP A 407 -13.02 -5.76 2.79
C ASP A 407 -13.91 -5.57 4.04
N HIS A 408 -14.47 -6.66 4.57
CA HIS A 408 -15.23 -6.70 5.84
C HIS A 408 -14.57 -7.56 6.91
N VAL A 409 -13.76 -8.55 6.53
CA VAL A 409 -13.18 -9.51 7.49
C VAL A 409 -11.65 -9.54 7.52
N GLY A 410 -10.98 -8.96 6.52
CA GLY A 410 -9.53 -9.08 6.35
C GLY A 410 -8.71 -8.48 7.48
N GLY A 411 -9.24 -7.48 8.17
CA GLY A 411 -8.59 -6.78 9.27
C GLY A 411 -8.78 -7.41 10.65
N ILE A 412 -9.46 -8.54 10.77
CA ILE A 412 -9.89 -9.10 12.05
C ILE A 412 -8.74 -9.40 13.02
N ASP A 413 -7.56 -9.75 12.51
CA ASP A 413 -6.37 -10.03 13.32
C ASP A 413 -5.96 -8.84 14.21
N ALA A 414 -6.39 -7.62 13.85
CA ALA A 414 -6.15 -6.43 14.67
C ALA A 414 -6.71 -6.54 16.09
N VAL A 415 -7.76 -7.33 16.27
CA VAL A 415 -8.54 -7.37 17.51
C VAL A 415 -8.63 -8.76 18.18
N LEU A 416 -8.25 -9.83 17.48
CA LEU A 416 -8.32 -11.19 18.03
C LEU A 416 -7.44 -11.38 19.27
N THR A 417 -6.36 -10.61 19.39
CA THR A 417 -5.46 -10.67 20.55
C THR A 417 -5.42 -9.34 21.28
N GLY A 418 -5.48 -9.38 22.60
CA GLY A 418 -5.32 -8.19 23.46
C GLY A 418 -6.59 -7.41 23.78
N PHE A 419 -7.72 -7.65 23.09
CA PHE A 419 -8.96 -6.89 23.29
C PHE A 419 -10.08 -7.68 23.98
N GLY A 420 -9.82 -8.91 24.42
CA GLY A 420 -10.79 -9.71 25.19
C GLY A 420 -12.05 -10.05 24.40
N VAL A 421 -11.89 -10.39 23.13
CA VAL A 421 -13.00 -10.83 22.27
C VAL A 421 -13.51 -12.18 22.77
N ASN A 422 -14.80 -12.26 23.08
CA ASN A 422 -15.43 -13.47 23.61
C ASN A 422 -16.40 -14.09 22.60
N GLN A 423 -17.10 -13.25 21.83
CA GLN A 423 -18.17 -13.69 20.94
C GLN A 423 -18.05 -13.02 19.57
N ALA A 424 -18.37 -13.79 18.53
CA ALA A 424 -18.53 -13.29 17.18
C ALA A 424 -19.88 -13.76 16.61
N ILE A 425 -20.62 -12.82 16.04
CA ILE A 425 -21.85 -13.11 15.27
C ILE A 425 -21.47 -12.95 13.80
N VAL A 426 -21.76 -13.96 12.99
CA VAL A 426 -21.39 -14.01 11.56
C VAL A 426 -22.62 -14.18 10.69
N SER A 427 -22.50 -13.85 9.40
CA SER A 427 -23.57 -14.08 8.41
C SER A 427 -24.03 -15.54 8.42
N ASP A 428 -25.31 -15.75 8.20
CA ASP A 428 -25.92 -17.07 8.09
C ASP A 428 -25.56 -17.78 6.77
N LEU A 429 -25.05 -17.04 5.79
CA LEU A 429 -24.53 -17.56 4.53
C LEU A 429 -23.00 -17.70 4.60
N ASP A 430 -22.50 -18.94 4.73
CA ASP A 430 -21.06 -19.25 4.68
C ASP A 430 -20.50 -19.21 3.24
N SER A 431 -20.45 -18.03 2.64
CA SER A 431 -19.91 -17.83 1.29
C SER A 431 -18.98 -16.60 1.24
N PRO A 432 -17.79 -16.71 0.62
CA PRO A 432 -17.16 -17.91 0.05
C PRO A 432 -16.82 -18.97 1.10
N VAL A 433 -17.15 -20.23 0.85
CA VAL A 433 -17.05 -21.34 1.82
C VAL A 433 -15.65 -21.48 2.42
N THR A 434 -14.61 -21.28 1.62
CA THR A 434 -13.22 -21.36 2.08
C THR A 434 -12.91 -20.26 3.08
N THR A 435 -13.22 -19.02 2.76
CA THR A 435 -12.99 -17.84 3.63
C THR A 435 -13.79 -17.96 4.92
N ALA A 436 -15.07 -18.35 4.84
CA ALA A 436 -15.93 -18.51 6.00
C ALA A 436 -15.35 -19.56 6.98
N LYS A 437 -14.97 -20.74 6.47
CA LYS A 437 -14.40 -21.81 7.30
C LYS A 437 -13.04 -21.44 7.90
N GLU A 438 -12.16 -20.83 7.11
CA GLU A 438 -10.85 -20.39 7.59
C GLU A 438 -11.00 -19.37 8.71
N LEU A 439 -11.88 -18.39 8.52
CA LEU A 439 -12.14 -17.35 9.50
C LEU A 439 -12.78 -17.88 10.79
N GLN A 440 -13.82 -18.70 10.68
CA GLN A 440 -14.49 -19.30 11.85
C GLN A 440 -13.53 -20.20 12.65
N ASN A 441 -12.70 -21.00 11.97
CA ASN A 441 -11.67 -21.79 12.63
C ASN A 441 -10.64 -20.89 13.32
N HIS A 442 -10.19 -19.84 12.66
CA HIS A 442 -9.21 -18.91 13.20
C HIS A 442 -9.74 -18.21 14.47
N MET A 443 -10.97 -17.74 14.46
CA MET A 443 -11.62 -17.18 15.66
C MET A 443 -11.76 -18.23 16.79
N SER A 444 -12.14 -19.45 16.44
CA SER A 444 -12.30 -20.55 17.41
C SER A 444 -10.96 -20.96 18.04
N GLU A 445 -9.85 -20.94 17.29
CA GLU A 445 -8.48 -21.17 17.79
C GLU A 445 -8.06 -20.11 18.82
N HIS A 446 -8.62 -18.89 18.75
CA HIS A 446 -8.44 -17.83 19.73
C HIS A 446 -9.45 -17.90 20.90
N GLY A 447 -10.28 -18.95 20.95
CA GLY A 447 -11.26 -19.17 22.03
C GLY A 447 -12.52 -18.30 21.92
N ILE A 448 -12.81 -17.75 20.74
CA ILE A 448 -13.97 -16.93 20.46
C ILE A 448 -15.15 -17.83 20.11
N GLU A 449 -16.28 -17.62 20.79
CA GLU A 449 -17.53 -18.31 20.48
C GLU A 449 -18.17 -17.70 19.22
N VAL A 450 -18.24 -18.48 18.15
CA VAL A 450 -18.83 -18.05 16.87
C VAL A 450 -20.27 -18.54 16.76
N SER A 451 -21.19 -17.63 16.49
CA SER A 451 -22.61 -17.92 16.27
C SER A 451 -23.10 -17.27 14.96
N HIS A 452 -24.06 -17.90 14.30
CA HIS A 452 -24.71 -17.30 13.14
C HIS A 452 -25.75 -16.26 13.58
N ALA A 453 -25.90 -15.20 12.79
CA ALA A 453 -26.81 -14.10 13.08
C ALA A 453 -28.28 -14.56 13.00
N ALA A 454 -29.05 -14.34 14.06
CA ALA A 454 -30.46 -14.66 14.09
C ALA A 454 -31.30 -13.37 14.04
N PRO A 455 -32.19 -13.18 13.04
CA PRO A 455 -33.07 -12.01 12.99
C PRO A 455 -33.89 -11.84 14.28
N GLY A 456 -33.90 -10.62 14.82
CA GLY A 456 -34.55 -10.30 16.09
C GLY A 456 -33.67 -10.55 17.33
N GLU A 457 -32.46 -11.05 17.17
CA GLU A 457 -31.48 -11.20 18.24
C GLU A 457 -30.99 -9.84 18.75
N ILE A 458 -30.97 -9.65 20.05
CA ILE A 458 -30.50 -8.43 20.70
C ILE A 458 -29.37 -8.81 21.67
N ARG A 459 -28.22 -8.14 21.51
CA ARG A 459 -27.07 -8.26 22.40
C ARG A 459 -26.79 -6.92 23.07
N THR A 460 -26.56 -6.94 24.35
CA THR A 460 -26.18 -5.74 25.12
C THR A 460 -24.78 -5.94 25.69
N VAL A 461 -23.90 -4.99 25.42
CA VAL A 461 -22.53 -4.92 25.94
C VAL A 461 -22.38 -3.54 26.59
N GLY A 462 -22.32 -3.46 27.90
CA GLY A 462 -22.27 -2.18 28.62
C GLY A 462 -23.42 -1.25 28.22
N GLU A 463 -23.07 -0.09 27.66
CA GLU A 463 -24.06 0.91 27.21
C GLU A 463 -24.49 0.70 25.74
N ALA A 464 -23.85 -0.21 25.02
CA ALA A 464 -24.17 -0.52 23.63
C ALA A 464 -25.25 -1.62 23.55
N THR A 465 -26.19 -1.46 22.63
CA THR A 465 -27.14 -2.50 22.22
C THR A 465 -27.03 -2.74 20.75
N VAL A 466 -26.91 -3.99 20.35
CA VAL A 466 -26.82 -4.46 18.98
C VAL A 466 -28.03 -5.35 18.69
N GLU A 467 -28.83 -4.98 17.73
CA GLU A 467 -29.99 -5.71 17.26
C GLU A 467 -29.75 -6.20 15.84
N ILE A 468 -29.82 -7.50 15.64
CA ILE A 468 -29.76 -8.11 14.32
C ILE A 468 -31.15 -7.97 13.68
N LEU A 469 -31.28 -7.05 12.74
CA LEU A 469 -32.55 -6.86 12.05
C LEU A 469 -32.77 -7.98 11.02
N ASP A 470 -31.75 -8.28 10.22
CA ASP A 470 -31.87 -9.25 9.14
C ASP A 470 -30.55 -10.00 8.90
N SER A 471 -30.66 -11.26 8.52
CA SER A 471 -29.56 -12.10 8.03
C SER A 471 -30.15 -13.13 7.07
N PRO A 472 -30.33 -12.76 5.78
CA PRO A 472 -31.07 -13.61 4.86
C PRO A 472 -30.25 -14.82 4.41
N LEU A 473 -30.77 -16.02 4.64
CA LEU A 473 -30.33 -17.23 3.94
C LEU A 473 -30.78 -17.14 2.47
N ILE A 474 -29.84 -16.85 1.59
CA ILE A 474 -30.07 -16.88 0.15
C ILE A 474 -29.47 -18.19 -0.37
N GLU A 475 -30.29 -19.09 -0.94
CA GLU A 475 -29.78 -20.31 -1.58
C GLU A 475 -28.74 -19.92 -2.65
N ALA A 476 -27.48 -20.17 -2.36
CA ALA A 476 -26.40 -19.95 -3.31
C ALA A 476 -26.37 -21.12 -4.28
N GLU A 477 -26.69 -20.90 -5.55
CA GLU A 477 -26.10 -21.70 -6.63
C GLU A 477 -24.59 -21.55 -6.52
N GLU A 478 -23.81 -22.65 -6.68
CA GLU A 478 -22.35 -22.72 -6.49
C GLU A 478 -21.66 -21.43 -6.94
N ALA A 479 -21.15 -20.67 -5.95
CA ALA A 479 -20.55 -19.39 -6.18
C ALA A 479 -19.26 -19.56 -7.00
N GLY A 480 -19.25 -19.03 -8.22
CA GLY A 480 -18.03 -18.85 -8.97
C GLY A 480 -17.10 -17.90 -8.19
N SER A 481 -15.80 -18.02 -8.37
CA SER A 481 -14.76 -17.19 -7.75
C SER A 481 -14.90 -15.70 -8.15
N GLY A 482 -15.73 -14.94 -7.43
CA GLY A 482 -15.95 -13.50 -7.65
C GLY A 482 -17.08 -12.99 -6.75
N GLU A 483 -16.97 -11.72 -6.35
CA GLU A 483 -18.01 -11.01 -5.58
C GLU A 483 -19.37 -11.14 -6.28
N SER A 484 -20.33 -11.76 -5.61
CA SER A 484 -21.68 -11.94 -6.15
C SER A 484 -22.68 -11.04 -5.42
N SER A 485 -23.66 -10.49 -6.15
CA SER A 485 -24.76 -9.73 -5.54
C SER A 485 -25.52 -10.55 -4.48
N LYS A 486 -25.48 -11.87 -4.52
CA LYS A 486 -26.12 -12.76 -3.54
C LYS A 486 -25.39 -12.74 -2.21
N GLU A 487 -24.05 -12.78 -2.22
CA GLU A 487 -23.22 -12.67 -1.00
C GLU A 487 -23.41 -11.31 -0.34
N ASN A 488 -23.41 -10.23 -1.15
CA ASN A 488 -23.68 -8.89 -0.66
C ASN A 488 -25.09 -8.78 -0.05
N ASP A 489 -26.11 -9.31 -0.73
CA ASP A 489 -27.50 -9.28 -0.26
C ASP A 489 -27.76 -10.19 0.97
N SER A 490 -26.79 -11.08 1.33
CA SER A 490 -26.82 -11.88 2.56
C SER A 490 -26.17 -11.19 3.77
N SER A 491 -25.73 -9.95 3.62
CA SER A 491 -25.13 -9.18 4.72
C SER A 491 -26.08 -9.09 5.93
N VAL A 492 -25.50 -9.25 7.11
CA VAL A 492 -26.21 -9.02 8.39
C VAL A 492 -26.54 -7.55 8.50
N LEU A 493 -27.81 -7.24 8.62
CA LEU A 493 -28.30 -5.89 8.84
C LEU A 493 -28.38 -5.61 10.35
N VAL A 494 -27.59 -4.65 10.82
CA VAL A 494 -27.42 -4.39 12.25
C VAL A 494 -27.92 -3.00 12.61
N ARG A 495 -28.82 -2.90 13.58
CA ARG A 495 -29.13 -1.64 14.26
C ARG A 495 -28.37 -1.60 15.58
N ALA A 496 -27.37 -0.75 15.66
CA ALA A 496 -26.58 -0.54 16.87
C ALA A 496 -26.97 0.76 17.55
N SER A 497 -27.02 0.77 18.87
CA SER A 497 -27.34 1.97 19.64
C SER A 497 -26.42 2.13 20.84
N SER A 498 -26.07 3.39 21.14
CA SER A 498 -25.31 3.78 22.32
C SER A 498 -25.72 5.20 22.71
N GLY A 499 -25.97 5.45 24.01
CA GLY A 499 -26.31 6.78 24.53
C GLY A 499 -27.49 7.47 23.83
N GLY A 500 -28.45 6.70 23.28
CA GLY A 500 -29.61 7.19 22.54
C GLY A 500 -29.40 7.41 21.03
N LEU A 501 -28.17 7.38 20.51
CA LEU A 501 -27.88 7.40 19.07
C LEU A 501 -28.10 6.01 18.47
N ARG A 502 -28.82 5.93 17.35
CA ARG A 502 -29.06 4.69 16.60
C ARG A 502 -28.37 4.75 15.25
N ALA A 503 -27.49 3.79 14.99
CA ALA A 503 -26.83 3.61 13.70
C ALA A 503 -27.32 2.33 13.03
N LEU A 504 -27.62 2.41 11.74
CA LEU A 504 -27.92 1.26 10.89
C LEU A 504 -26.68 0.93 10.07
N VAL A 505 -26.06 -0.22 10.35
CA VAL A 505 -24.94 -0.77 9.61
C VAL A 505 -25.48 -1.85 8.69
N THR A 506 -25.26 -1.71 7.40
CA THR A 506 -25.99 -2.42 6.36
C THR A 506 -25.16 -3.46 5.62
N GLY A 507 -23.84 -3.53 5.91
CA GLY A 507 -22.92 -4.26 5.04
C GLY A 507 -23.09 -3.81 3.57
N ASP A 508 -23.04 -4.76 2.68
CA ASP A 508 -23.01 -4.49 1.24
C ASP A 508 -24.33 -4.80 0.52
N ILE A 509 -25.48 -4.78 1.26
CA ILE A 509 -26.79 -5.05 0.64
C ILE A 509 -27.04 -4.15 -0.57
N GLU A 510 -27.40 -4.78 -1.68
CA GLU A 510 -27.76 -4.14 -2.94
C GLU A 510 -29.28 -3.90 -3.03
N PRO A 511 -29.83 -3.31 -4.11
CA PRO A 511 -31.26 -3.02 -4.19
C PRO A 511 -32.19 -4.23 -3.95
N GLY A 512 -31.74 -5.44 -4.27
CA GLY A 512 -32.48 -6.67 -4.00
C GLY A 512 -32.63 -6.93 -2.49
N GLY A 513 -31.51 -6.92 -1.78
CA GLY A 513 -31.46 -7.04 -0.32
C GLY A 513 -32.14 -5.89 0.41
N GLN A 514 -31.94 -4.65 -0.05
CA GLN A 514 -32.61 -3.45 0.50
C GLN A 514 -34.14 -3.57 0.42
N GLN A 515 -34.69 -4.02 -0.71
CA GLN A 515 -36.14 -4.24 -0.86
C GLN A 515 -36.65 -5.39 -0.02
N ALA A 516 -35.86 -6.45 0.11
CA ALA A 516 -36.20 -7.58 0.93
C ALA A 516 -36.20 -7.20 2.44
N ALA A 517 -35.22 -6.43 2.91
CA ALA A 517 -35.15 -5.91 4.26
C ALA A 517 -36.38 -5.05 4.61
N MET A 518 -36.78 -4.12 3.73
CA MET A 518 -38.00 -3.32 3.92
C MET A 518 -39.27 -4.15 4.04
N ARG A 519 -39.35 -5.28 3.32
CA ARG A 519 -40.53 -6.17 3.41
C ARG A 519 -40.59 -6.95 4.71
N ARG A 520 -39.43 -7.36 5.23
CA ARG A 520 -39.33 -8.16 6.47
C ARG A 520 -39.36 -7.28 7.71
N HIS A 521 -38.80 -6.08 7.65
CA HIS A 521 -38.65 -5.17 8.78
C HIS A 521 -39.24 -3.80 8.43
N PRO A 522 -40.48 -3.51 8.84
CA PRO A 522 -41.12 -2.21 8.56
C PRO A 522 -40.48 -1.04 9.34
N ASP A 523 -39.79 -1.31 10.45
CA ASP A 523 -39.03 -0.30 11.22
C ASP A 523 -37.52 -0.41 10.97
N LEU A 524 -37.00 0.42 10.08
CA LEU A 524 -35.58 0.60 9.80
C LEU A 524 -35.04 1.91 10.41
N GLY A 525 -35.80 2.57 11.28
CA GLY A 525 -35.51 3.90 11.80
C GLY A 525 -34.14 3.99 12.51
N CYS A 526 -33.33 4.96 12.07
CA CYS A 526 -32.01 5.27 12.64
C CYS A 526 -31.69 6.76 12.52
N ASP A 527 -30.66 7.22 13.25
CA ASP A 527 -30.15 8.58 13.18
C ASP A 527 -28.99 8.66 12.18
N VAL A 528 -28.22 7.56 12.07
CA VAL A 528 -27.04 7.41 11.22
C VAL A 528 -27.21 6.18 10.33
N LEU A 529 -27.03 6.37 9.02
CA LEU A 529 -26.96 5.29 8.03
C LEU A 529 -25.50 5.12 7.59
N VAL A 530 -24.88 3.97 7.88
CA VAL A 530 -23.68 3.55 7.17
C VAL A 530 -24.10 3.11 5.78
N MET A 531 -23.62 3.81 4.75
CA MET A 531 -24.13 3.67 3.38
C MET A 531 -23.93 2.24 2.88
N PRO A 532 -24.99 1.57 2.36
CA PRO A 532 -24.85 0.23 1.82
C PRO A 532 -23.79 0.16 0.71
N HIS A 533 -22.97 -0.89 0.75
CA HIS A 533 -21.95 -1.19 -0.23
C HIS A 533 -21.05 0.04 -0.50
N HIS A 534 -20.52 0.63 0.59
CA HIS A 534 -19.59 1.77 0.57
C HIS A 534 -20.11 3.00 -0.20
N GLY A 535 -21.42 3.12 -0.40
CA GLY A 535 -22.02 4.17 -1.23
C GLY A 535 -21.95 3.85 -2.73
N SER A 536 -22.11 2.60 -3.14
CA SER A 536 -22.19 2.18 -4.55
C SER A 536 -23.29 2.93 -5.31
N ALA A 537 -23.22 2.92 -6.64
CA ALA A 537 -24.26 3.52 -7.49
C ALA A 537 -25.60 2.76 -7.49
N ARG A 538 -25.62 1.54 -6.93
CA ARG A 538 -26.77 0.63 -6.87
C ARG A 538 -27.48 0.79 -5.52
N GLN A 539 -28.47 1.69 -5.45
CA GLN A 539 -29.22 2.00 -4.23
C GLN A 539 -30.72 2.04 -4.53
N ASP A 540 -31.56 1.61 -3.58
CA ASP A 540 -33.02 1.80 -3.60
C ASP A 540 -33.41 3.03 -2.76
N ARG A 541 -33.97 4.06 -3.40
CA ARG A 541 -34.39 5.30 -2.74
C ARG A 541 -35.39 5.07 -1.60
N ARG A 542 -36.27 4.07 -1.72
CA ARG A 542 -37.29 3.77 -0.72
C ARG A 542 -36.66 3.22 0.56
N PHE A 543 -35.61 2.41 0.43
CA PHE A 543 -34.86 1.92 1.58
C PHE A 543 -34.24 3.10 2.37
N TRP A 544 -33.53 4.00 1.69
CA TRP A 544 -32.97 5.17 2.34
C TRP A 544 -34.02 6.06 2.99
N THR A 545 -35.17 6.26 2.33
CA THR A 545 -36.30 7.02 2.91
C THR A 545 -36.86 6.35 4.16
N ALA A 546 -36.95 5.02 4.18
CA ALA A 546 -37.49 4.25 5.30
C ALA A 546 -36.59 4.30 6.55
N THR A 547 -35.27 4.54 6.40
CA THR A 547 -34.35 4.70 7.54
C THR A 547 -34.59 5.98 8.33
N GLY A 548 -35.09 7.04 7.70
CA GLY A 548 -35.27 8.35 8.31
C GLY A 548 -33.97 8.98 8.82
N ALA A 549 -32.81 8.47 8.40
CA ALA A 549 -31.50 8.91 8.85
C ALA A 549 -31.25 10.39 8.53
N ARG A 550 -30.58 11.08 9.43
CA ARG A 550 -30.16 12.48 9.24
C ARG A 550 -28.74 12.58 8.75
N LEU A 551 -27.92 11.56 9.03
CA LEU A 551 -26.52 11.45 8.63
C LEU A 551 -26.33 10.15 7.85
N ALA A 552 -25.66 10.23 6.69
CA ALA A 552 -25.24 9.08 5.93
C ALA A 552 -23.70 9.09 5.83
N VAL A 553 -23.06 7.99 6.25
CA VAL A 553 -21.60 7.87 6.26
C VAL A 553 -21.16 6.83 5.24
N ALA A 554 -20.27 7.21 4.33
CA ALA A 554 -19.64 6.28 3.40
C ALA A 554 -18.29 5.83 3.97
N SER A 555 -18.15 4.53 4.20
CA SER A 555 -16.85 3.91 4.49
C SER A 555 -16.21 3.49 3.18
N ALA A 556 -15.18 4.19 2.71
CA ALA A 556 -14.56 3.95 1.40
C ALA A 556 -13.10 4.44 1.40
N GLY A 557 -12.29 3.84 0.56
CA GLY A 557 -10.87 4.22 0.41
C GLY A 557 -10.68 5.37 -0.58
N LEU A 558 -9.67 6.21 -0.36
CA LEU A 558 -9.38 7.41 -1.15
C LEU A 558 -9.18 7.10 -2.65
N ASP A 559 -8.44 6.06 -2.99
CA ASP A 559 -8.06 5.69 -4.36
C ASP A 559 -8.72 4.36 -4.80
N ASN A 560 -9.96 4.11 -4.34
CA ASN A 560 -10.61 2.87 -4.70
C ASN A 560 -10.97 2.78 -6.18
N SER A 561 -10.74 1.60 -6.76
CA SER A 561 -11.01 1.35 -8.19
C SER A 561 -12.50 1.17 -8.52
N TYR A 562 -13.37 1.10 -7.50
CA TYR A 562 -14.81 0.90 -7.64
C TYR A 562 -15.57 2.21 -7.87
N GLY A 563 -14.93 3.36 -7.56
CA GLY A 563 -15.53 4.68 -7.64
C GLY A 563 -16.56 4.95 -6.53
N HIS A 564 -16.36 4.35 -5.37
CA HIS A 564 -17.15 4.57 -4.15
C HIS A 564 -16.56 5.69 -3.28
N PRO A 565 -17.40 6.50 -2.57
CA PRO A 565 -18.84 6.58 -2.78
C PRO A 565 -19.16 7.22 -4.13
N SER A 566 -20.16 6.67 -4.81
CA SER A 566 -20.59 7.16 -6.12
C SER A 566 -21.29 8.53 -6.01
N ALA A 567 -21.13 9.35 -7.04
CA ALA A 567 -21.89 10.62 -7.12
C ALA A 567 -23.41 10.40 -7.03
N LYS A 568 -23.90 9.23 -7.48
CA LYS A 568 -25.33 8.88 -7.44
C LYS A 568 -25.81 8.64 -6.01
N ALA A 569 -25.04 7.91 -5.18
CA ALA A 569 -25.38 7.71 -3.77
C ALA A 569 -25.32 9.01 -2.97
N LEU A 570 -24.26 9.82 -3.18
CA LEU A 570 -24.13 11.11 -2.53
C LEU A 570 -25.24 12.11 -2.91
N ASN A 571 -25.69 12.10 -4.16
CA ASN A 571 -26.82 12.91 -4.60
C ASN A 571 -28.13 12.40 -3.98
N LEU A 572 -28.31 11.09 -3.87
CA LEU A 572 -29.49 10.49 -3.22
C LEU A 572 -29.59 10.94 -1.75
N ALA A 573 -28.48 10.87 -0.98
CA ALA A 573 -28.43 11.34 0.38
C ALA A 573 -28.82 12.81 0.49
N ARG A 574 -28.26 13.65 -0.38
CA ARG A 574 -28.54 15.09 -0.41
C ARG A 574 -29.99 15.40 -0.76
N GLU A 575 -30.58 14.69 -1.72
CA GLU A 575 -31.99 14.81 -2.09
C GLU A 575 -32.95 14.42 -0.97
N LEU A 576 -32.51 13.50 -0.09
CA LEU A 576 -33.26 13.10 1.09
C LEU A 576 -33.00 14.00 2.33
N GLY A 577 -32.17 15.05 2.17
CA GLY A 577 -31.86 15.99 3.25
C GLY A 577 -30.86 15.44 4.29
N MET A 578 -30.15 14.37 3.98
CA MET A 578 -29.13 13.80 4.88
C MET A 578 -27.82 14.57 4.76
N GLN A 579 -27.16 14.82 5.89
CA GLN A 579 -25.74 15.18 5.88
C GLN A 579 -24.92 13.97 5.40
N THR A 580 -23.79 14.23 4.74
CA THR A 580 -22.90 13.17 4.23
C THR A 580 -21.49 13.36 4.74
N MET A 581 -20.91 12.30 5.32
CA MET A 581 -19.49 12.19 5.68
C MET A 581 -18.87 11.01 4.92
N ARG A 582 -17.54 11.07 4.73
CA ARG A 582 -16.84 10.08 3.89
C ARG A 582 -15.47 9.79 4.45
N THR A 583 -15.17 8.53 4.78
CA THR A 583 -13.85 8.19 5.35
C THR A 583 -12.69 8.49 4.39
N ASP A 584 -12.90 8.39 3.08
CA ASP A 584 -11.88 8.69 2.07
C ASP A 584 -11.44 10.18 2.02
N ARG A 585 -12.18 11.09 2.68
CA ARG A 585 -11.87 12.52 2.75
C ARG A 585 -11.70 13.03 4.16
N ASP A 586 -12.52 12.50 5.06
CA ASP A 586 -12.67 13.02 6.41
C ASP A 586 -11.88 12.16 7.41
N GLY A 587 -11.33 11.01 6.97
CA GLY A 587 -10.68 10.03 7.83
C GLY A 587 -11.69 9.29 8.69
N SER A 588 -11.30 8.81 9.87
CA SER A 588 -12.24 8.18 10.80
C SER A 588 -13.24 9.21 11.35
N ILE A 589 -14.51 8.82 11.45
CA ILE A 589 -15.63 9.73 11.77
C ILE A 589 -16.26 9.30 13.08
N ALA A 590 -16.09 10.10 14.13
CA ALA A 590 -16.74 9.94 15.43
C ALA A 590 -18.06 10.68 15.45
N ILE A 591 -19.11 10.02 15.95
CA ILE A 591 -20.49 10.50 15.94
C ILE A 591 -21.03 10.43 17.35
N HIS A 592 -21.65 11.51 17.82
CA HIS A 592 -22.40 11.53 19.08
C HIS A 592 -23.71 12.29 18.89
N SER A 593 -24.69 12.05 19.76
CA SER A 593 -25.94 12.80 19.75
C SER A 593 -25.79 14.09 20.56
N SER A 594 -26.27 15.21 20.00
CA SER A 594 -26.42 16.47 20.71
C SER A 594 -27.86 16.95 20.54
N GLY A 595 -28.68 16.72 21.54
CA GLY A 595 -30.13 16.85 21.42
C GLY A 595 -30.70 15.88 20.39
N ASP A 596 -31.43 16.39 19.40
CA ASP A 596 -32.07 15.55 18.37
C ASP A 596 -31.20 15.35 17.10
N SER A 597 -29.95 15.79 17.07
CA SER A 597 -29.11 15.75 15.85
C SER A 597 -27.79 15.05 16.10
N PRO A 598 -27.31 14.22 15.16
CA PRO A 598 -25.97 13.67 15.20
C PRO A 598 -24.93 14.79 14.95
N VAL A 599 -23.91 14.86 15.79
CA VAL A 599 -22.75 15.74 15.65
C VAL A 599 -21.55 14.87 15.32
N THR A 600 -20.75 15.31 14.36
CA THR A 600 -19.59 14.55 13.86
C THR A 600 -18.28 15.25 14.20
N ARG A 601 -17.23 14.44 14.43
CA ARG A 601 -15.83 14.84 14.43
C ARG A 601 -15.05 13.87 13.56
N ASP A 602 -14.03 14.38 12.89
CA ASP A 602 -13.20 13.57 12.03
C ASP A 602 -11.71 13.69 12.37
N THR A 603 -10.91 12.75 11.87
CA THR A 603 -9.46 12.73 12.12
C THR A 603 -8.69 13.77 11.31
N HIS A 604 -9.30 14.40 10.32
CA HIS A 604 -8.68 15.47 9.54
C HIS A 604 -8.95 16.88 10.11
N GLY A 605 -9.72 16.97 11.20
CA GLY A 605 -9.89 18.20 11.99
C GLY A 605 -10.95 19.14 11.50
N ALA A 606 -11.87 18.71 10.64
CA ALA A 606 -13.07 19.47 10.33
C ALA A 606 -14.12 19.25 11.43
N MET A 607 -14.59 20.32 12.05
CA MET A 607 -15.83 20.28 12.84
C MET A 607 -16.97 20.54 11.86
N GLY A 608 -17.74 19.50 11.58
CA GLY A 608 -18.94 19.58 10.77
C GLY A 608 -20.17 20.04 11.55
#